data_d266ac1449b4880f6d76b340fe3f2357
#
_entry.id   d266ac1449b4880f6d76b340fe3f2357
#
_cell.length_a   1.000
_cell.length_b   1.000
_cell.length_c   1.000
_cell.angle_alpha   90.00
_cell.angle_beta   90.00
_cell.angle_gamma   90.00
#
_symmetry.space_group_name_H-M   'P 1'
#
loop_
_entity.id
_entity.type
_entity.pdbx_description
1 polymer ?
#
loop_
_entity_poly.entity_id
_entity_poly.type
_entity_poly.pdbx_seq_one_letter_code
_entity_poly.pdbx_strand_id
1 'polypeptide(L)'
;MELDLNFRKVFCCGIPEEKKAVIPVDCSIILPDYFPDVMKILRYKAKTVKNPVVSEGGTETVSGNVNIEVSYISEEGELCSCSQLQPFSHSFDCPGKISAAESEVFVGEIGCKAVNKRRIDLHGSIEAVLRIIQAEEKQILSSAFGAGAVCKKESIETVFIAGEFLKNFTVEEKGELGYGKPPFGKIIRSSAFGEVTECHVIQDKIVTKGEIKIKVLWVPEENGENSEKGPFLSEFVFPVSRMVDADGILQSDICDARYDADFPEISPSEDGQNLNIRIKIGIFARVYRKTKTDFVSDMFSTDFESKVEREKISVINEAIPVSVTEKIFEKFELPETAEDVIDVWMEPKVPEIGKDGKIIIRADLCMFAKDPDGNPLYFEKELLKEIASPAEGKQIAFYNLCTGIREEEFSFGKEGRAEISSSVLIDGTAFCSLSTEAVTACSMDFEKKTGEKPAMVLFFGEKGENLWDIAKKYRVSEESIMKENNLSEEILSEKTMIVIA
;
A
#
# COMPACT_ATOMS: atom_id res chain seq x y z
N MET A 1 -26.77 -11.37 -46.66
CA MET A 1 -26.88 -11.14 -45.18
C MET A 1 -25.52 -10.65 -44.76
N GLU A 2 -25.45 -9.47 -44.17
CA GLU A 2 -24.20 -8.91 -43.65
C GLU A 2 -23.99 -9.36 -42.18
N LEU A 3 -22.74 -9.58 -41.82
CA LEU A 3 -22.31 -9.76 -40.44
C LEU A 3 -21.92 -8.40 -39.88
N ASP A 4 -22.60 -7.96 -38.84
CA ASP A 4 -22.31 -6.72 -38.13
C ASP A 4 -21.58 -7.06 -36.84
N LEU A 5 -20.34 -6.53 -36.68
CA LEU A 5 -19.44 -6.78 -35.56
C LEU A 5 -19.19 -5.48 -34.80
N ASN A 6 -19.57 -5.46 -33.55
CA ASN A 6 -19.31 -4.33 -32.65
C ASN A 6 -18.15 -4.64 -31.74
N PHE A 7 -17.10 -3.83 -31.80
CA PHE A 7 -15.93 -3.94 -30.96
C PHE A 7 -15.92 -2.84 -29.90
N ARG A 8 -15.37 -3.18 -28.75
CA ARG A 8 -15.05 -2.22 -27.68
C ARG A 8 -13.57 -2.27 -27.37
N LYS A 9 -13.05 -1.12 -26.95
CA LYS A 9 -11.70 -1.00 -26.43
C LYS A 9 -11.70 -1.32 -24.94
N VAL A 10 -10.81 -2.22 -24.54
CA VAL A 10 -10.57 -2.57 -23.14
C VAL A 10 -9.10 -2.33 -22.82
N PHE A 11 -8.85 -1.70 -21.69
CA PHE A 11 -7.50 -1.56 -21.17
C PHE A 11 -7.10 -2.86 -20.47
N CYS A 12 -6.19 -3.59 -21.07
CA CYS A 12 -5.59 -4.78 -20.49
C CYS A 12 -4.37 -4.39 -19.67
N CYS A 13 -4.15 -5.08 -18.57
CA CYS A 13 -2.91 -4.97 -17.80
C CYS A 13 -1.86 -5.86 -18.47
N GLY A 14 -0.72 -5.27 -18.79
CA GLY A 14 0.48 -6.04 -19.07
C GLY A 14 1.00 -6.75 -17.81
N ILE A 15 2.03 -7.55 -17.98
CA ILE A 15 2.77 -8.13 -16.84
C ILE A 15 3.42 -6.98 -16.09
N PRO A 16 3.31 -6.92 -14.75
CA PRO A 16 4.02 -5.91 -13.97
C PRO A 16 5.52 -5.94 -14.26
N GLU A 17 6.09 -4.80 -14.61
CA GLU A 17 7.52 -4.60 -14.81
C GLU A 17 8.09 -3.90 -13.57
N GLU A 18 9.23 -4.39 -13.07
CA GLU A 18 9.92 -3.80 -11.93
C GLU A 18 11.24 -3.18 -12.39
N LYS A 19 11.42 -1.89 -12.06
CA LYS A 19 12.66 -1.14 -12.28
C LYS A 19 13.26 -0.73 -10.95
N LYS A 20 14.57 -0.83 -10.80
CA LYS A 20 15.29 -0.51 -9.58
C LYS A 20 16.37 0.52 -9.82
N ALA A 21 16.57 1.40 -8.85
CA ALA A 21 17.65 2.35 -8.84
C ALA A 21 18.20 2.49 -7.41
N VAL A 22 19.52 2.58 -7.30
CA VAL A 22 20.21 2.89 -6.06
C VAL A 22 20.58 4.38 -6.09
N ILE A 23 20.07 5.14 -5.14
CA ILE A 23 20.26 6.58 -5.02
C ILE A 23 21.20 6.83 -3.84
N PRO A 24 22.36 7.45 -4.03
CA PRO A 24 23.25 7.79 -2.94
C PRO A 24 22.63 8.85 -2.02
N VAL A 25 22.86 8.68 -0.72
CA VAL A 25 22.45 9.63 0.32
C VAL A 25 23.69 10.03 1.10
N ASP A 26 24.19 11.24 0.81
CA ASP A 26 25.33 11.84 1.49
C ASP A 26 24.89 13.13 2.13
N CYS A 27 25.01 13.24 3.45
CA CYS A 27 24.69 14.47 4.15
C CYS A 27 25.62 14.70 5.36
N SER A 28 25.68 15.95 5.77
CA SER A 28 26.41 16.37 6.97
C SER A 28 25.46 17.10 7.91
N ILE A 29 25.32 16.61 9.13
CA ILE A 29 24.61 17.32 10.20
C ILE A 29 25.60 18.18 10.94
N ILE A 30 25.38 19.49 10.93
CA ILE A 30 26.15 20.47 11.71
C ILE A 30 25.27 20.84 12.90
N LEU A 31 25.73 20.49 14.10
CA LEU A 31 24.98 20.80 15.31
C LEU A 31 25.02 22.31 15.61
N PRO A 32 23.86 22.95 15.78
CA PRO A 32 23.76 24.33 16.25
C PRO A 32 24.37 24.51 17.65
N ASP A 33 24.78 25.74 18.00
CA ASP A 33 25.52 26.03 19.23
C ASP A 33 24.79 25.64 20.53
N TYR A 34 23.48 25.56 20.48
CA TYR A 34 22.65 25.14 21.62
C TYR A 34 22.56 23.61 21.82
N PHE A 35 23.09 22.80 20.89
CA PHE A 35 23.23 21.36 21.08
C PHE A 35 24.52 21.04 21.81
N PRO A 36 24.52 20.05 22.73
CA PRO A 36 25.75 19.56 23.37
C PRO A 36 26.70 18.91 22.37
N ASP A 37 27.99 18.95 22.69
CA ASP A 37 29.04 18.34 21.88
C ASP A 37 28.93 16.82 21.84
N VAL A 38 29.19 16.20 20.68
CA VAL A 38 29.12 14.75 20.47
C VAL A 38 30.34 14.06 21.06
N MET A 39 30.12 13.14 22.02
CA MET A 39 31.12 12.20 22.49
C MET A 39 31.07 10.88 21.72
N LYS A 40 29.87 10.28 21.58
CA LYS A 40 29.68 8.97 20.95
C LYS A 40 28.29 8.87 20.29
N ILE A 41 28.25 8.38 19.05
CA ILE A 41 26.98 8.04 18.40
C ILE A 41 26.50 6.71 18.95
N LEU A 42 25.23 6.64 19.38
CA LEU A 42 24.57 5.44 19.88
C LEU A 42 23.73 4.76 18.78
N ARG A 43 22.95 5.57 18.09
CA ARG A 43 22.01 5.10 17.10
C ARG A 43 21.91 6.10 15.95
N TYR A 44 21.73 5.58 14.76
CA TYR A 44 21.29 6.37 13.62
C TYR A 44 20.21 5.58 12.87
N LYS A 45 19.19 6.25 12.41
CA LYS A 45 18.07 5.66 11.67
C LYS A 45 17.69 6.57 10.52
N ALA A 46 17.33 5.98 9.41
CA ALA A 46 16.75 6.70 8.30
C ALA A 46 15.38 6.11 7.96
N LYS A 47 14.44 6.98 7.64
CA LYS A 47 13.10 6.64 7.18
C LYS A 47 12.82 7.42 5.90
N THR A 48 12.27 6.75 4.89
CA THR A 48 11.87 7.40 3.64
C THR A 48 10.41 7.81 3.70
N VAL A 49 10.12 9.03 3.26
CA VAL A 49 8.77 9.53 2.98
C VAL A 49 8.72 9.85 1.50
N LYS A 50 7.90 9.11 0.76
CA LYS A 50 7.81 9.23 -0.71
C LYS A 50 6.65 10.14 -1.12
N ASN A 51 6.82 10.82 -2.24
CA ASN A 51 5.75 11.50 -2.95
C ASN A 51 5.05 10.53 -3.92
N PRO A 52 3.85 10.86 -4.44
CA PRO A 52 3.28 10.18 -5.60
C PRO A 52 4.26 10.15 -6.78
N VAL A 53 4.17 9.08 -7.56
CA VAL A 53 4.95 8.99 -8.81
C VAL A 53 4.44 10.03 -9.80
N VAL A 54 5.35 10.80 -10.38
CA VAL A 54 5.01 11.82 -11.39
C VAL A 54 5.33 11.26 -12.76
N SER A 55 4.29 11.17 -13.60
CA SER A 55 4.37 10.68 -14.98
C SER A 55 4.47 11.86 -15.94
N GLU A 56 5.56 12.00 -16.68
CA GLU A 56 5.74 13.08 -17.65
C GLU A 56 6.56 12.60 -18.86
N GLY A 57 5.98 12.71 -20.07
CA GLY A 57 6.72 12.47 -21.31
C GLY A 57 7.31 11.07 -21.50
N GLY A 58 6.75 10.04 -20.89
CA GLY A 58 7.30 8.67 -20.92
C GLY A 58 8.37 8.41 -19.86
N THR A 59 8.43 9.28 -18.87
CA THR A 59 9.32 9.17 -17.72
C THR A 59 8.51 9.14 -16.44
N GLU A 60 8.83 8.23 -15.54
CA GLU A 60 8.23 8.09 -14.21
C GLU A 60 9.23 8.56 -13.15
N THR A 61 8.90 9.60 -12.42
CA THR A 61 9.79 10.16 -11.39
C THR A 61 9.35 9.75 -9.99
N VAL A 62 10.25 9.08 -9.27
CA VAL A 62 10.13 8.74 -7.86
C VAL A 62 10.91 9.76 -7.05
N SER A 63 10.24 10.44 -6.13
CA SER A 63 10.85 11.48 -5.30
C SER A 63 10.34 11.41 -3.86
N GLY A 64 11.02 12.11 -2.97
CA GLY A 64 10.65 12.19 -1.56
C GLY A 64 11.74 12.76 -0.68
N ASN A 65 11.68 12.44 0.61
CA ASN A 65 12.67 12.81 1.59
C ASN A 65 13.16 11.59 2.35
N VAL A 66 14.44 11.59 2.71
CA VAL A 66 15.01 10.69 3.72
C VAL A 66 15.09 11.48 5.01
N ASN A 67 14.35 11.02 6.02
CA ASN A 67 14.41 11.57 7.38
C ASN A 67 15.48 10.79 8.14
N ILE A 68 16.53 11.46 8.56
CA ILE A 68 17.65 10.85 9.27
C ILE A 68 17.60 11.35 10.71
N GLU A 69 17.60 10.43 11.66
CA GLU A 69 17.68 10.68 13.10
C GLU A 69 18.96 10.08 13.65
N VAL A 70 19.68 10.86 14.46
CA VAL A 70 20.92 10.41 15.12
C VAL A 70 20.78 10.64 16.61
N SER A 71 20.94 9.58 17.41
CA SER A 71 21.01 9.63 18.84
C SER A 71 22.47 9.46 19.29
N TYR A 72 22.94 10.33 20.18
CA TYR A 72 24.32 10.36 20.61
C TYR A 72 24.46 10.66 22.11
N ILE A 73 25.59 10.30 22.69
CA ILE A 73 25.97 10.71 24.04
C ILE A 73 26.78 12.00 23.92
N SER A 74 26.41 13.01 24.73
CA SER A 74 27.17 14.26 24.85
C SER A 74 28.43 14.09 25.69
N GLU A 75 29.31 15.09 25.72
CA GLU A 75 30.49 15.11 26.59
C GLU A 75 30.12 15.13 28.09
N GLU A 76 28.92 15.61 28.43
CA GLU A 76 28.38 15.56 29.78
C GLU A 76 27.74 14.19 30.14
N GLY A 77 27.76 13.22 29.20
CA GLY A 77 27.15 11.89 29.41
C GLY A 77 25.65 11.81 29.17
N GLU A 78 25.04 12.87 28.62
CA GLU A 78 23.62 12.91 28.34
C GLU A 78 23.24 12.28 27.02
N LEU A 79 22.05 11.64 26.97
CA LEU A 79 21.44 11.18 25.72
C LEU A 79 20.82 12.36 24.97
N CYS A 80 21.27 12.56 23.72
CA CYS A 80 20.84 13.63 22.85
C CYS A 80 20.39 13.06 21.51
N SER A 81 19.53 13.80 20.78
CA SER A 81 19.13 13.46 19.42
C SER A 81 19.13 14.69 18.53
N CYS A 82 19.40 14.47 17.24
CA CYS A 82 19.26 15.44 16.17
C CYS A 82 18.69 14.76 14.93
N SER A 83 18.05 15.53 14.05
CA SER A 83 17.46 15.02 12.82
C SER A 83 17.79 15.90 11.63
N GLN A 84 17.81 15.29 10.45
CA GLN A 84 18.07 15.97 9.17
C GLN A 84 17.16 15.39 8.10
N LEU A 85 16.61 16.27 7.25
CA LEU A 85 15.85 15.93 6.05
C LEU A 85 16.75 16.02 4.83
N GLN A 86 16.80 14.95 4.03
CA GLN A 86 17.56 14.93 2.79
C GLN A 86 16.61 14.58 1.63
N PRO A 87 16.37 15.49 0.67
CA PRO A 87 15.52 15.18 -0.49
C PRO A 87 16.22 14.22 -1.44
N PHE A 88 15.42 13.39 -2.12
CA PHE A 88 15.86 12.53 -3.20
C PHE A 88 14.90 12.59 -4.39
N SER A 89 15.41 12.31 -5.58
CA SER A 89 14.62 12.16 -6.79
C SER A 89 15.36 11.28 -7.78
N HIS A 90 14.61 10.39 -8.45
CA HIS A 90 15.12 9.57 -9.55
C HIS A 90 14.06 9.37 -10.62
N SER A 91 14.47 9.46 -11.89
CA SER A 91 13.58 9.30 -13.03
C SER A 91 13.88 8.02 -13.78
N PHE A 92 12.85 7.23 -14.05
CA PHE A 92 12.90 5.99 -14.81
C PHE A 92 12.33 6.21 -16.20
N ASP A 93 13.03 5.76 -17.23
CA ASP A 93 12.49 5.74 -18.60
C ASP A 93 11.44 4.63 -18.72
N CYS A 94 10.24 5.01 -19.04
CA CYS A 94 9.08 4.13 -19.14
C CYS A 94 8.31 4.41 -20.43
N PRO A 95 8.84 3.96 -21.60
CA PRO A 95 8.17 4.19 -22.87
C PRO A 95 6.86 3.41 -22.92
N GLY A 96 5.79 4.05 -23.38
CA GLY A 96 4.47 3.46 -23.52
C GLY A 96 3.43 4.09 -22.60
N LYS A 97 2.19 3.62 -22.72
CA LYS A 97 1.08 4.08 -21.88
C LYS A 97 1.04 3.24 -20.60
N ILE A 98 1.18 3.90 -19.46
CA ILE A 98 1.13 3.27 -18.14
C ILE A 98 -0.30 3.30 -17.62
N SER A 99 -0.78 2.14 -17.13
CA SER A 99 -2.07 1.99 -16.47
C SER A 99 -1.98 2.29 -14.99
N ALA A 100 -0.89 1.85 -14.36
CA ALA A 100 -0.60 2.10 -12.95
C ALA A 100 0.91 2.12 -12.72
N ALA A 101 1.36 2.99 -11.85
CA ALA A 101 2.73 3.03 -11.35
C ALA A 101 2.71 3.07 -9.82
N GLU A 102 3.50 2.21 -9.19
CA GLU A 102 3.68 2.17 -7.75
C GLU A 102 5.16 2.18 -7.43
N SER A 103 5.56 3.01 -6.50
CA SER A 103 6.94 3.06 -6.06
C SER A 103 7.07 2.59 -4.61
N GLU A 104 8.16 1.92 -4.32
CA GLU A 104 8.63 1.67 -2.96
C GLU A 104 10.05 2.21 -2.83
N VAL A 105 10.38 2.72 -1.65
CA VAL A 105 11.71 3.25 -1.37
C VAL A 105 12.18 2.64 -0.06
N PHE A 106 13.28 1.92 -0.13
CA PHE A 106 13.89 1.25 1.01
C PHE A 106 15.18 1.95 1.38
N VAL A 107 15.44 2.04 2.66
CA VAL A 107 16.75 2.47 3.15
C VAL A 107 17.71 1.30 2.99
N GLY A 108 18.80 1.52 2.25
CA GLY A 108 19.90 0.58 2.13
C GLY A 108 20.89 0.70 3.31
N GLU A 109 22.15 0.39 3.05
CA GLU A 109 23.18 0.57 4.06
C GLU A 109 23.45 2.07 4.27
N ILE A 110 23.43 2.50 5.53
CA ILE A 110 23.82 3.85 5.94
C ILE A 110 24.93 3.72 6.97
N GLY A 111 26.03 4.45 6.76
CA GLY A 111 27.09 4.65 7.72
C GLY A 111 27.00 6.04 8.32
N CYS A 112 27.26 6.15 9.63
CA CYS A 112 27.23 7.40 10.36
C CYS A 112 28.53 7.56 11.16
N LYS A 113 29.15 8.73 11.08
CA LYS A 113 30.43 9.01 11.75
C LYS A 113 30.46 10.45 12.27
N ALA A 114 30.81 10.62 13.54
CA ALA A 114 31.21 11.90 14.07
C ALA A 114 32.60 12.28 13.53
N VAL A 115 32.66 13.32 12.70
CA VAL A 115 33.92 13.86 12.17
C VAL A 115 34.63 14.70 13.20
N ASN A 116 33.86 15.46 13.97
CA ASN A 116 34.27 16.20 15.14
C ASN A 116 33.08 16.34 16.10
N LYS A 117 33.27 17.06 17.21
CA LYS A 117 32.24 17.24 18.24
C LYS A 117 30.95 17.92 17.76
N ARG A 118 31.01 18.64 16.62
CA ARG A 118 29.88 19.44 16.08
C ARG A 118 29.41 19.00 14.70
N ARG A 119 30.08 18.00 14.09
CA ARG A 119 29.75 17.54 12.74
C ARG A 119 29.64 16.01 12.69
N ILE A 120 28.51 15.57 12.19
CA ILE A 120 28.20 14.15 11.93
C ILE A 120 28.01 14.00 10.42
N ASP A 121 28.81 13.14 9.80
CA ASP A 121 28.67 12.80 8.38
C ASP A 121 27.94 11.45 8.25
N LEU A 122 26.99 11.41 7.32
CA LEU A 122 26.24 10.22 6.94
C LEU A 122 26.47 9.92 5.47
N HIS A 123 26.77 8.67 5.18
CA HIS A 123 26.98 8.15 3.84
C HIS A 123 26.16 6.87 3.68
N GLY A 124 25.44 6.75 2.58
CA GLY A 124 24.63 5.57 2.34
C GLY A 124 23.88 5.60 1.04
N SER A 125 22.86 4.79 0.97
CA SER A 125 22.00 4.72 -0.20
C SER A 125 20.57 4.38 0.17
N ILE A 126 19.65 4.74 -0.72
CA ILE A 126 18.28 4.23 -0.75
C ILE A 126 18.08 3.47 -2.05
N GLU A 127 17.26 2.44 -2.01
CA GLU A 127 16.83 1.69 -3.19
C GLU A 127 15.40 2.13 -3.53
N ALA A 128 15.22 2.73 -4.71
CA ALA A 128 13.93 3.04 -5.27
C ALA A 128 13.50 1.90 -6.21
N VAL A 129 12.36 1.31 -5.93
CA VAL A 129 11.72 0.26 -6.74
C VAL A 129 10.46 0.86 -7.34
N LEU A 130 10.39 0.90 -8.66
CA LEU A 130 9.22 1.32 -9.42
C LEU A 130 8.58 0.09 -10.06
N ARG A 131 7.33 -0.20 -9.70
CA ARG A 131 6.49 -1.21 -10.38
C ARG A 131 5.53 -0.50 -11.29
N ILE A 132 5.55 -0.86 -12.56
CA ILE A 132 4.66 -0.29 -13.58
C ILE A 132 3.82 -1.39 -14.21
N ILE A 133 2.57 -1.05 -14.50
CA ILE A 133 1.67 -1.86 -15.29
C ILE A 133 1.39 -1.08 -16.57
N GLN A 134 1.89 -1.58 -17.69
CA GLN A 134 1.62 -0.98 -18.97
C GLN A 134 0.17 -1.23 -19.38
N ALA A 135 -0.50 -0.21 -19.91
CA ALA A 135 -1.83 -0.32 -20.47
C ALA A 135 -1.72 -0.71 -21.94
N GLU A 136 -2.16 -1.90 -22.26
CA GLU A 136 -2.38 -2.31 -23.63
C GLU A 136 -3.86 -2.15 -23.98
N GLU A 137 -4.14 -1.34 -25.01
CA GLU A 137 -5.49 -1.15 -25.49
C GLU A 137 -5.83 -2.24 -26.49
N LYS A 138 -6.71 -3.17 -26.12
CA LYS A 138 -7.18 -4.24 -27.01
C LYS A 138 -8.61 -3.97 -27.46
N GLN A 139 -8.88 -4.28 -28.74
CA GLN A 139 -10.23 -4.30 -29.25
C GLN A 139 -10.80 -5.71 -29.07
N ILE A 140 -11.89 -5.82 -28.31
CA ILE A 140 -12.61 -7.08 -28.08
C ILE A 140 -14.03 -6.98 -28.62
N LEU A 141 -14.54 -8.09 -29.12
CA LEU A 141 -15.90 -8.17 -29.63
C LEU A 141 -16.90 -8.01 -28.46
N SER A 142 -17.83 -7.07 -28.58
CA SER A 142 -18.90 -6.87 -27.60
C SER A 142 -20.23 -7.47 -28.04
N SER A 143 -20.48 -7.52 -29.35
CA SER A 143 -21.65 -8.17 -29.93
C SER A 143 -21.44 -8.44 -31.41
N ALA A 144 -22.13 -9.46 -31.94
CA ALA A 144 -22.25 -9.74 -33.36
C ALA A 144 -23.71 -10.00 -33.73
N PHE A 145 -24.12 -9.51 -34.87
CA PHE A 145 -25.48 -9.65 -35.38
C PHE A 145 -25.48 -10.07 -36.85
N GLY A 146 -26.52 -10.77 -37.25
CA GLY A 146 -26.67 -11.24 -38.63
C GLY A 146 -25.93 -12.55 -38.92
N ALA A 147 -26.13 -13.09 -40.12
CA ALA A 147 -25.49 -14.32 -40.63
C ALA A 147 -25.53 -15.52 -39.65
N GLY A 148 -26.61 -15.67 -38.88
CA GLY A 148 -26.75 -16.75 -37.89
C GLY A 148 -25.73 -16.69 -36.74
N ALA A 149 -25.20 -15.52 -36.43
CA ALA A 149 -24.22 -15.37 -35.35
C ALA A 149 -24.82 -15.65 -33.97
N VAL A 150 -24.21 -16.54 -33.21
CA VAL A 150 -24.51 -16.88 -31.84
C VAL A 150 -23.27 -16.54 -31.00
N CYS A 151 -23.45 -15.70 -29.95
CA CYS A 151 -22.36 -15.20 -29.12
C CYS A 151 -22.49 -15.66 -27.69
N LYS A 152 -21.42 -16.21 -27.11
CA LYS A 152 -21.28 -16.41 -25.67
C LYS A 152 -20.84 -15.10 -25.05
N LYS A 153 -21.76 -14.46 -24.32
CA LYS A 153 -21.50 -13.18 -23.67
C LYS A 153 -21.09 -13.39 -22.22
N GLU A 154 -20.04 -12.72 -21.86
CA GLU A 154 -19.55 -12.65 -20.48
C GLU A 154 -19.37 -11.19 -20.08
N SER A 155 -19.25 -10.93 -18.79
CA SER A 155 -18.95 -9.60 -18.29
C SER A 155 -17.76 -9.66 -17.36
N ILE A 156 -16.89 -8.66 -17.44
CA ILE A 156 -15.74 -8.51 -16.58
C ILE A 156 -15.79 -7.15 -15.87
N GLU A 157 -15.58 -7.17 -14.58
CA GLU A 157 -15.34 -5.92 -13.83
C GLU A 157 -13.88 -5.54 -13.98
N THR A 158 -13.62 -4.26 -14.21
CA THR A 158 -12.28 -3.71 -14.31
C THR A 158 -12.15 -2.53 -13.35
N VAL A 159 -10.98 -2.43 -12.74
CA VAL A 159 -10.59 -1.35 -11.85
C VAL A 159 -9.46 -0.56 -12.50
N PHE A 160 -9.58 0.75 -12.56
CA PHE A 160 -8.49 1.62 -12.99
C PHE A 160 -8.30 2.79 -12.03
N ILE A 161 -7.07 3.28 -11.94
CA ILE A 161 -6.73 4.44 -11.13
C ILE A 161 -7.26 5.68 -11.84
N ALA A 162 -8.21 6.37 -11.20
CA ALA A 162 -8.81 7.60 -11.71
C ALA A 162 -7.94 8.83 -11.41
N GLY A 163 -7.15 8.78 -10.33
CA GLY A 163 -6.20 9.81 -9.97
C GLY A 163 -5.47 9.55 -8.66
N GLU A 164 -4.33 10.22 -8.50
CA GLU A 164 -3.56 10.27 -7.27
C GLU A 164 -3.34 11.73 -6.89
N PHE A 165 -3.57 12.03 -5.62
CA PHE A 165 -3.59 13.40 -5.13
C PHE A 165 -2.72 13.51 -3.88
N LEU A 166 -1.89 14.55 -3.83
CA LEU A 166 -1.08 14.89 -2.66
C LEU A 166 -1.42 16.31 -2.22
N LYS A 167 -1.70 16.48 -0.94
CA LYS A 167 -1.86 17.80 -0.33
C LYS A 167 -1.12 17.87 0.99
N ASN A 168 -0.24 18.84 1.12
CA ASN A 168 0.47 19.08 2.37
C ASN A 168 -0.25 20.14 3.20
N PHE A 169 -0.24 19.97 4.50
CA PHE A 169 -0.73 20.94 5.48
C PHE A 169 0.10 20.88 6.76
N THR A 170 -0.02 21.90 7.58
CA THR A 170 0.65 21.95 8.88
C THR A 170 -0.40 21.91 9.98
N VAL A 171 -0.14 21.13 11.01
CA VAL A 171 -0.88 21.14 12.28
C VAL A 171 -0.03 21.87 13.28
N GLU A 172 -0.61 22.88 13.94
CA GLU A 172 0.02 23.65 15.02
C GLU A 172 -0.93 23.60 16.22
N GLU A 173 -0.51 22.87 17.25
CA GLU A 173 -1.33 22.59 18.43
C GLU A 173 -0.52 22.69 19.71
N LYS A 174 -1.21 22.81 20.83
CA LYS A 174 -0.60 22.78 22.16
C LYS A 174 -0.85 21.43 22.81
N GLY A 175 0.21 20.79 23.27
CA GLY A 175 0.13 19.57 24.06
C GLY A 175 0.27 19.91 25.57
N GLU A 176 -0.72 19.54 26.39
CA GLU A 176 -0.64 19.69 27.84
C GLU A 176 0.11 18.48 28.43
N LEU A 177 1.14 18.73 29.27
CA LEU A 177 1.94 17.67 29.87
C LEU A 177 1.18 16.84 30.90
N GLY A 178 0.04 17.35 31.38
CA GLY A 178 -0.76 16.71 32.40
C GLY A 178 -0.37 17.18 33.83
N TYR A 179 -1.33 17.07 34.73
CA TYR A 179 -1.17 17.55 36.10
C TYR A 179 -0.11 16.76 36.89
N GLY A 180 0.80 17.46 37.55
CA GLY A 180 1.83 16.83 38.40
C GLY A 180 3.12 16.42 37.69
N LYS A 181 3.25 16.61 36.37
CA LYS A 181 4.52 16.41 35.67
C LYS A 181 5.45 17.63 35.88
N PRO A 182 6.78 17.40 36.01
CA PRO A 182 7.74 18.48 36.10
C PRO A 182 7.78 19.35 34.84
N PRO A 183 8.35 20.56 34.89
CA PRO A 183 8.57 21.39 33.71
C PRO A 183 9.38 20.67 32.67
N PHE A 184 9.01 20.88 31.42
CA PHE A 184 9.66 20.26 30.25
C PHE A 184 11.10 20.79 30.11
N GLY A 185 12.04 19.88 29.91
CA GLY A 185 13.43 20.23 29.65
C GLY A 185 13.84 19.85 28.22
N LYS A 186 14.27 18.62 27.99
CA LYS A 186 14.87 18.18 26.72
C LYS A 186 14.16 16.98 26.11
N ILE A 187 13.99 16.99 24.78
CA ILE A 187 13.47 15.85 24.03
C ILE A 187 14.58 14.83 23.83
N ILE A 188 14.28 13.56 24.15
CA ILE A 188 15.11 12.41 23.83
C ILE A 188 14.69 11.82 22.47
N ARG A 189 13.38 11.60 22.29
CA ARG A 189 12.80 11.02 21.09
C ARG A 189 11.40 11.58 20.87
N SER A 190 11.04 11.77 19.60
CA SER A 190 9.65 12.04 19.23
C SER A 190 9.25 11.18 18.04
N SER A 191 7.99 10.82 17.98
CA SER A 191 7.43 10.10 16.84
C SER A 191 6.04 10.61 16.54
N ALA A 192 5.63 10.53 15.28
CA ALA A 192 4.30 10.88 14.85
C ALA A 192 3.73 9.80 13.93
N PHE A 193 2.44 9.56 14.07
CA PHE A 193 1.66 8.65 13.25
C PHE A 193 0.33 9.29 12.90
N GLY A 194 0.00 9.29 11.59
CA GLY A 194 -1.29 9.77 11.10
C GLY A 194 -2.17 8.60 10.68
N GLU A 195 -3.41 8.60 11.15
CA GLU A 195 -4.42 7.60 10.79
C GLU A 195 -5.63 8.26 10.14
N VAL A 196 -6.01 7.80 8.93
CA VAL A 196 -7.26 8.19 8.29
C VAL A 196 -8.35 7.22 8.73
N THR A 197 -9.38 7.72 9.37
CA THR A 197 -10.53 6.93 9.83
C THR A 197 -11.68 6.93 8.84
N GLU A 198 -11.82 8.03 8.09
CA GLU A 198 -12.86 8.17 7.07
C GLU A 198 -12.29 8.84 5.81
N CYS A 199 -12.62 8.29 4.64
CA CYS A 199 -12.31 8.87 3.34
C CYS A 199 -13.55 8.84 2.46
N HIS A 200 -14.01 9.99 1.98
CA HIS A 200 -15.20 10.11 1.14
C HIS A 200 -14.90 10.91 -0.12
N VAL A 201 -15.35 10.38 -1.27
CA VAL A 201 -15.31 11.10 -2.54
C VAL A 201 -16.57 11.92 -2.70
N ILE A 202 -16.39 13.20 -2.95
CA ILE A 202 -17.42 14.13 -3.42
C ILE A 202 -16.99 14.55 -4.82
N GLN A 203 -17.88 15.02 -5.67
CA GLN A 203 -17.49 15.44 -7.01
C GLN A 203 -16.30 16.44 -6.96
N ASP A 204 -15.22 16.11 -7.65
CA ASP A 204 -13.97 16.87 -7.74
C ASP A 204 -13.26 17.14 -6.38
N LYS A 205 -13.60 16.39 -5.32
CA LYS A 205 -13.00 16.56 -4.00
C LYS A 205 -12.96 15.26 -3.21
N ILE A 206 -11.95 15.16 -2.35
CA ILE A 206 -11.80 14.08 -1.37
C ILE A 206 -11.86 14.71 0.02
N VAL A 207 -12.70 14.16 0.89
CA VAL A 207 -12.78 14.56 2.30
C VAL A 207 -12.20 13.45 3.14
N THR A 208 -11.19 13.78 3.93
CA THR A 208 -10.56 12.85 4.88
C THR A 208 -10.80 13.32 6.30
N LYS A 209 -11.05 12.37 7.20
CA LYS A 209 -11.03 12.56 8.65
C LYS A 209 -10.13 11.54 9.29
N GLY A 210 -9.53 11.91 10.38
CA GLY A 210 -8.62 11.03 11.10
C GLY A 210 -7.98 11.73 12.28
N GLU A 211 -6.86 11.20 12.73
CA GLU A 211 -6.12 11.73 13.87
C GLU A 211 -4.61 11.63 13.65
N ILE A 212 -3.90 12.54 14.30
CA ILE A 212 -2.44 12.53 14.38
C ILE A 212 -2.07 12.24 15.83
N LYS A 213 -1.34 11.14 16.03
CA LYS A 213 -0.78 10.73 17.33
C LYS A 213 0.68 11.12 17.38
N ILE A 214 1.06 11.81 18.45
CA ILE A 214 2.44 12.25 18.68
C ILE A 214 2.89 11.73 20.03
N LYS A 215 4.00 11.00 20.06
CA LYS A 215 4.65 10.54 21.29
C LYS A 215 5.95 11.29 21.49
N VAL A 216 6.20 11.75 22.69
CA VAL A 216 7.39 12.51 23.07
C VAL A 216 7.99 11.90 24.33
N LEU A 217 9.21 11.39 24.20
CA LEU A 217 10.05 11.00 25.32
C LEU A 217 10.95 12.19 25.68
N TRP A 218 10.88 12.65 26.90
CA TRP A 218 11.57 13.86 27.36
C TRP A 218 12.08 13.75 28.78
N VAL A 219 13.07 14.55 29.13
CA VAL A 219 13.57 14.73 30.49
C VAL A 219 13.21 16.12 31.00
N PRO A 220 12.92 16.29 32.33
CA PRO A 220 12.63 17.58 32.88
C PRO A 220 13.85 18.49 32.92
N GLU A 221 13.61 19.80 33.09
CA GLU A 221 14.68 20.73 33.47
C GLU A 221 15.23 20.36 34.84
N GLU A 222 16.56 20.41 35.02
CA GLU A 222 17.21 20.19 36.29
C GLU A 222 17.01 21.41 37.22
N ASN A 223 15.87 21.49 37.86
CA ASN A 223 15.54 22.54 38.80
C ASN A 223 15.53 22.01 40.26
N GLY A 224 16.71 21.88 40.90
CA GLY A 224 16.88 21.64 42.32
C GLY A 224 17.05 20.18 42.74
N GLU A 225 17.53 19.94 43.97
CA GLU A 225 17.92 18.65 44.56
C GLU A 225 16.79 17.61 44.72
N ASN A 226 15.51 17.98 44.45
CA ASN A 226 14.32 17.12 44.59
C ASN A 226 13.51 16.95 43.30
N SER A 227 14.06 17.27 42.13
CA SER A 227 13.34 17.03 40.87
C SER A 227 13.28 15.53 40.56
N GLU A 228 12.11 15.01 40.19
CA GLU A 228 11.96 13.66 39.68
C GLU A 228 12.90 13.46 38.50
N LYS A 229 13.93 12.66 38.69
CA LYS A 229 14.92 12.29 37.66
C LYS A 229 14.37 11.15 36.89
N GLY A 230 13.87 11.39 35.68
CA GLY A 230 13.48 10.27 34.82
C GLY A 230 13.07 10.76 33.46
N PRO A 231 13.14 9.94 32.43
CA PRO A 231 12.46 10.23 31.19
C PRO A 231 10.94 10.06 31.38
N PHE A 232 10.18 10.97 30.82
CA PHE A 232 8.72 10.93 30.80
C PHE A 232 8.24 10.71 29.36
N LEU A 233 7.27 9.81 29.19
CA LEU A 233 6.55 9.65 27.94
C LEU A 233 5.25 10.46 27.99
N SER A 234 5.01 11.29 26.98
CA SER A 234 3.76 12.01 26.77
C SER A 234 3.20 11.69 25.41
N GLU A 235 1.88 11.47 25.34
CA GLU A 235 1.17 11.18 24.09
C GLU A 235 0.10 12.27 23.87
N PHE A 236 0.02 12.75 22.62
CA PHE A 236 -0.93 13.76 22.18
C PHE A 236 -1.69 13.24 20.95
N VAL A 237 -2.99 13.42 20.92
CA VAL A 237 -3.86 13.01 19.82
C VAL A 237 -4.62 14.24 19.32
N PHE A 238 -4.44 14.55 18.04
CA PHE A 238 -5.08 15.70 17.39
C PHE A 238 -6.02 15.23 16.29
N PRO A 239 -7.34 15.51 16.39
CA PRO A 239 -8.27 15.18 15.32
C PRO A 239 -8.01 16.08 14.11
N VAL A 240 -8.06 15.50 12.93
CA VAL A 240 -7.84 16.18 11.65
C VAL A 240 -8.99 15.93 10.72
N SER A 241 -9.49 17.00 10.09
CA SER A 241 -10.44 16.92 8.97
C SER A 241 -9.95 17.84 7.86
N ARG A 242 -9.76 17.29 6.66
CA ARG A 242 -9.21 18.05 5.51
C ARG A 242 -9.93 17.67 4.22
N MET A 243 -9.90 18.63 3.30
CA MET A 243 -10.42 18.47 1.95
C MET A 243 -9.28 18.62 0.95
N VAL A 244 -9.22 17.70 -0.01
CA VAL A 244 -8.26 17.69 -1.11
C VAL A 244 -9.03 17.93 -2.41
N ASP A 245 -8.62 18.92 -3.20
CA ASP A 245 -9.17 19.13 -4.53
C ASP A 245 -8.66 18.03 -5.46
N ALA A 246 -9.56 17.43 -6.23
CA ALA A 246 -9.29 16.22 -7.01
C ALA A 246 -10.13 16.25 -8.30
N ASP A 247 -9.66 17.00 -9.29
CA ASP A 247 -10.39 17.23 -10.53
C ASP A 247 -10.61 15.92 -11.32
N GLY A 248 -11.83 15.75 -11.84
CA GLY A 248 -12.19 14.64 -12.72
C GLY A 248 -12.63 13.36 -12.01
N ILE A 249 -12.71 13.34 -10.67
CA ILE A 249 -13.25 12.22 -9.91
C ILE A 249 -14.78 12.34 -9.78
N LEU A 250 -15.44 11.19 -9.69
CA LEU A 250 -16.88 11.07 -9.56
C LEU A 250 -17.25 10.63 -8.15
N GLN A 251 -18.43 10.99 -7.69
CA GLN A 251 -18.94 10.57 -6.38
C GLN A 251 -19.07 9.03 -6.24
N SER A 252 -19.14 8.30 -7.35
CA SER A 252 -19.16 6.84 -7.37
C SER A 252 -17.79 6.19 -7.26
N ASP A 253 -16.72 6.97 -7.36
CA ASP A 253 -15.36 6.46 -7.27
C ASP A 253 -15.02 6.10 -5.82
N ILE A 254 -14.07 5.18 -5.66
CA ILE A 254 -13.61 4.70 -4.37
C ILE A 254 -12.26 5.34 -4.06
N CYS A 255 -12.06 5.75 -2.82
CA CYS A 255 -10.84 6.39 -2.38
C CYS A 255 -10.15 5.56 -1.29
N ASP A 256 -8.83 5.49 -1.39
CA ASP A 256 -7.90 5.07 -0.35
C ASP A 256 -7.02 6.28 -0.01
N ALA A 257 -6.89 6.62 1.27
CA ALA A 257 -6.12 7.78 1.70
C ALA A 257 -5.31 7.47 2.97
N ARG A 258 -4.14 8.09 3.06
CA ARG A 258 -3.28 8.00 4.24
C ARG A 258 -2.72 9.37 4.63
N TYR A 259 -2.33 9.49 5.89
CA TYR A 259 -1.59 10.62 6.41
C TYR A 259 -0.12 10.23 6.61
N ASP A 260 0.76 10.87 5.85
CA ASP A 260 2.21 10.75 6.02
C ASP A 260 2.69 11.89 6.91
N ALA A 261 3.07 11.57 8.15
CA ALA A 261 3.49 12.54 9.15
C ALA A 261 5.02 12.69 9.14
N ASP A 262 5.51 13.92 9.06
CA ASP A 262 6.92 14.26 9.26
C ASP A 262 7.31 14.18 10.75
N PHE A 263 8.57 14.40 11.07
CA PHE A 263 8.98 14.59 12.47
C PHE A 263 8.35 15.86 13.03
N PRO A 264 7.77 15.81 14.26
CA PRO A 264 7.20 16.98 14.88
C PRO A 264 8.31 17.95 15.36
N GLU A 265 8.13 19.22 15.04
CA GLU A 265 8.88 20.31 15.66
C GLU A 265 8.22 20.62 17.02
N ILE A 266 8.93 20.40 18.12
CA ILE A 266 8.38 20.54 19.46
C ILE A 266 9.24 21.53 20.25
N SER A 267 8.58 22.49 20.92
CA SER A 267 9.23 23.44 21.81
C SER A 267 8.40 23.64 23.08
N PRO A 268 9.04 23.90 24.21
CA PRO A 268 8.30 24.23 25.44
C PRO A 268 7.56 25.56 25.27
N SER A 269 6.43 25.69 25.99
CA SER A 269 5.78 26.98 26.18
C SER A 269 6.54 27.79 27.22
N GLU A 270 6.26 29.09 27.32
CA GLU A 270 6.93 30.01 28.27
C GLU A 270 6.77 29.57 29.74
N ASP A 271 5.69 28.85 30.06
CA ASP A 271 5.41 28.35 31.42
C ASP A 271 6.02 26.95 31.70
N GLY A 272 6.61 26.29 30.68
CA GLY A 272 7.17 24.94 30.75
C GLY A 272 6.14 23.84 31.01
N GLN A 273 4.84 24.14 31.05
CA GLN A 273 3.77 23.18 31.34
C GLN A 273 3.10 22.64 30.05
N ASN A 274 3.29 23.34 28.97
CA ASN A 274 2.73 22.99 27.66
C ASN A 274 3.85 22.86 26.64
N LEU A 275 3.57 22.07 25.61
CA LEU A 275 4.42 21.94 24.42
C LEU A 275 3.73 22.60 23.23
N ASN A 276 4.46 23.45 22.50
CA ASN A 276 4.04 23.90 21.19
C ASN A 276 4.49 22.83 20.18
N ILE A 277 3.56 22.23 19.50
CA ILE A 277 3.77 21.13 18.55
C ILE A 277 3.39 21.63 17.17
N ARG A 278 4.35 21.57 16.25
CA ARG A 278 4.15 21.86 14.84
C ARG A 278 4.57 20.67 14.01
N ILE A 279 3.68 20.19 13.15
CA ILE A 279 3.96 19.02 12.33
C ILE A 279 3.42 19.21 10.91
N LYS A 280 4.22 18.83 9.92
CA LYS A 280 3.81 18.77 8.52
C LYS A 280 3.23 17.40 8.23
N ILE A 281 2.08 17.40 7.58
CA ILE A 281 1.35 16.20 7.20
C ILE A 281 1.09 16.23 5.71
N GLY A 282 1.46 15.15 5.03
CA GLY A 282 1.03 14.87 3.66
C GLY A 282 -0.25 14.04 3.67
N ILE A 283 -1.28 14.47 2.96
CA ILE A 283 -2.42 13.62 2.62
C ILE A 283 -2.11 13.03 1.26
N PHE A 284 -1.89 11.73 1.20
CA PHE A 284 -1.85 11.00 -0.05
C PHE A 284 -3.20 10.30 -0.24
N ALA A 285 -3.86 10.54 -1.37
CA ALA A 285 -5.13 9.91 -1.70
C ALA A 285 -5.07 9.33 -3.12
N ARG A 286 -5.46 8.06 -3.25
CA ARG A 286 -5.62 7.37 -4.52
C ARG A 286 -7.09 7.09 -4.76
N VAL A 287 -7.57 7.47 -5.93
CA VAL A 287 -8.96 7.24 -6.34
C VAL A 287 -8.99 6.22 -7.46
N TYR A 288 -9.87 5.26 -7.36
CA TYR A 288 -10.07 4.24 -8.38
C TYR A 288 -11.54 4.05 -8.72
N ARG A 289 -11.79 3.70 -9.98
CA ARG A 289 -13.11 3.53 -10.56
C ARG A 289 -13.32 2.11 -11.02
N LYS A 290 -14.49 1.55 -10.69
CA LYS A 290 -14.94 0.25 -11.18
C LYS A 290 -15.82 0.43 -12.40
N THR A 291 -15.54 -0.35 -13.44
CA THR A 291 -16.39 -0.41 -14.64
C THR A 291 -16.68 -1.85 -14.99
N LYS A 292 -17.91 -2.09 -15.48
CA LYS A 292 -18.32 -3.39 -15.98
C LYS A 292 -18.32 -3.35 -17.50
N THR A 293 -17.66 -4.30 -18.13
CA THR A 293 -17.58 -4.41 -19.58
C THR A 293 -18.08 -5.77 -20.04
N ASP A 294 -19.09 -5.75 -20.88
CA ASP A 294 -19.61 -6.95 -21.53
C ASP A 294 -18.78 -7.24 -22.80
N PHE A 295 -18.43 -8.48 -23.00
CA PHE A 295 -17.64 -8.97 -24.15
C PHE A 295 -18.09 -10.35 -24.58
N VAL A 296 -17.65 -10.75 -25.77
CA VAL A 296 -17.89 -12.08 -26.33
C VAL A 296 -16.66 -12.94 -26.06
N SER A 297 -16.83 -14.01 -25.28
CA SER A 297 -15.76 -14.97 -24.98
C SER A 297 -15.64 -16.04 -26.07
N ASP A 298 -16.75 -16.37 -26.76
CA ASP A 298 -16.78 -17.29 -27.89
C ASP A 298 -17.98 -16.98 -28.81
N MET A 299 -17.87 -17.38 -30.08
CA MET A 299 -19.00 -17.27 -31.02
C MET A 299 -18.91 -18.32 -32.11
N PHE A 300 -20.05 -18.59 -32.75
CA PHE A 300 -20.15 -19.41 -33.97
C PHE A 300 -21.33 -18.92 -34.80
N SER A 301 -21.45 -19.44 -36.02
CA SER A 301 -22.62 -19.21 -36.87
C SER A 301 -23.43 -20.49 -37.04
N THR A 302 -24.74 -20.35 -37.02
CA THR A 302 -25.68 -21.43 -37.35
C THR A 302 -25.77 -21.70 -38.85
N ASP A 303 -25.41 -20.71 -39.71
CA ASP A 303 -25.65 -20.72 -41.14
C ASP A 303 -24.39 -20.87 -41.97
N PHE A 304 -23.23 -20.42 -41.48
CA PHE A 304 -21.98 -20.35 -42.20
C PHE A 304 -20.80 -20.94 -41.43
N GLU A 305 -19.73 -21.31 -42.11
CA GLU A 305 -18.47 -21.57 -41.41
C GLU A 305 -17.89 -20.28 -40.85
N SER A 306 -17.56 -20.30 -39.58
CA SER A 306 -16.95 -19.15 -38.88
C SER A 306 -15.56 -19.48 -38.39
N LYS A 307 -14.63 -18.52 -38.52
CA LYS A 307 -13.30 -18.56 -37.92
C LYS A 307 -13.25 -17.46 -36.84
N VAL A 308 -12.94 -17.86 -35.65
CA VAL A 308 -12.91 -16.96 -34.47
C VAL A 308 -11.51 -16.94 -33.90
N GLU A 309 -10.94 -15.76 -33.74
CA GLU A 309 -9.66 -15.56 -33.08
C GLU A 309 -9.93 -15.06 -31.67
N ARG A 310 -9.29 -15.71 -30.69
CA ARG A 310 -9.39 -15.40 -29.28
C ARG A 310 -8.02 -15.07 -28.73
N GLU A 311 -7.97 -14.07 -27.87
CA GLU A 311 -6.76 -13.73 -27.14
C GLU A 311 -7.03 -13.73 -25.65
N LYS A 312 -6.00 -14.13 -24.90
CA LYS A 312 -6.00 -13.99 -23.46
C LYS A 312 -5.80 -12.53 -23.11
N ILE A 313 -6.74 -11.97 -22.35
CA ILE A 313 -6.68 -10.63 -21.80
C ILE A 313 -6.52 -10.72 -20.29
N SER A 314 -5.69 -9.86 -19.74
CA SER A 314 -5.54 -9.71 -18.28
C SER A 314 -5.95 -8.31 -17.88
N VAL A 315 -6.74 -8.18 -16.82
CA VAL A 315 -7.22 -6.89 -16.31
C VAL A 315 -7.06 -6.83 -14.81
N ILE A 316 -6.93 -5.64 -14.25
CA ILE A 316 -7.15 -5.45 -12.81
C ILE A 316 -8.66 -5.51 -12.60
N ASN A 317 -9.13 -6.52 -11.90
CA ASN A 317 -10.57 -6.76 -11.73
C ASN A 317 -11.07 -6.38 -10.33
N GLU A 318 -10.19 -6.28 -9.36
CA GLU A 318 -10.59 -6.04 -7.98
C GLU A 318 -9.55 -5.17 -7.26
N ALA A 319 -10.03 -4.23 -6.44
CA ALA A 319 -9.25 -3.52 -5.45
C ALA A 319 -9.80 -3.92 -4.08
N ILE A 320 -8.96 -4.55 -3.27
CA ILE A 320 -9.30 -5.11 -1.96
C ILE A 320 -8.73 -4.18 -0.90
N PRO A 321 -9.58 -3.49 -0.10
CA PRO A 321 -9.11 -2.75 1.06
C PRO A 321 -8.44 -3.70 2.06
N VAL A 322 -7.27 -3.31 2.53
CA VAL A 322 -6.53 -3.98 3.60
C VAL A 322 -6.51 -3.02 4.77
N SER A 323 -7.18 -3.38 5.86
CA SER A 323 -7.12 -2.64 7.12
C SER A 323 -7.12 -3.66 8.25
N VAL A 324 -5.92 -4.01 8.69
CA VAL A 324 -5.69 -5.07 9.68
C VAL A 324 -4.90 -4.49 10.84
N THR A 325 -5.38 -4.71 12.06
CA THR A 325 -4.63 -4.39 13.28
C THR A 325 -4.13 -5.68 13.91
N GLU A 326 -2.82 -5.82 13.98
CA GLU A 326 -2.18 -7.00 14.56
C GLU A 326 -1.52 -6.65 15.89
N LYS A 327 -1.82 -7.45 16.94
CA LYS A 327 -1.13 -7.33 18.23
C LYS A 327 0.15 -8.15 18.19
N ILE A 328 1.27 -7.47 18.34
CA ILE A 328 2.58 -8.08 18.50
C ILE A 328 2.93 -8.01 19.98
N PHE A 329 3.15 -9.19 20.55
CA PHE A 329 3.58 -9.32 21.92
C PHE A 329 4.95 -10.00 21.93
N GLU A 330 5.97 -9.35 22.47
CA GLU A 330 7.33 -9.87 22.51
C GLU A 330 7.90 -9.79 23.92
N LYS A 331 8.54 -10.90 24.33
CA LYS A 331 9.31 -10.98 25.56
C LYS A 331 10.79 -11.10 25.20
N PHE A 332 11.61 -10.33 25.86
CA PHE A 332 13.04 -10.38 25.64
C PHE A 332 13.81 -10.23 26.95
N GLU A 333 14.97 -10.84 27.01
CA GLU A 333 15.88 -10.69 28.12
C GLU A 333 16.72 -9.43 27.93
N LEU A 334 16.84 -8.66 29.00
CA LEU A 334 17.72 -7.50 28.99
C LEU A 334 19.17 -7.98 28.79
N PRO A 335 19.95 -7.28 27.97
CA PRO A 335 21.40 -7.55 27.92
C PRO A 335 22.02 -7.43 29.30
N GLU A 336 22.99 -8.30 29.63
CA GLU A 336 23.69 -8.31 30.93
C GLU A 336 24.33 -6.95 31.29
N THR A 337 24.58 -6.11 30.28
CA THR A 337 25.13 -4.77 30.44
C THR A 337 24.08 -3.71 30.78
N ALA A 338 22.78 -4.01 30.71
CA ALA A 338 21.71 -3.06 30.96
C ALA A 338 21.20 -3.19 32.41
N GLU A 339 21.25 -2.13 33.18
CA GLU A 339 20.71 -2.07 34.54
C GLU A 339 19.35 -1.37 34.63
N ASP A 340 19.17 -0.28 33.85
CA ASP A 340 17.95 0.52 33.85
C ASP A 340 17.48 0.76 32.41
N VAL A 341 16.18 0.69 32.18
CA VAL A 341 15.59 0.90 30.84
C VAL A 341 14.95 2.27 30.77
N ILE A 342 15.36 3.02 29.76
CA ILE A 342 14.87 4.37 29.48
C ILE A 342 13.58 4.31 28.68
N ASP A 343 13.56 3.54 27.57
CA ASP A 343 12.45 3.43 26.62
C ASP A 343 12.54 2.16 25.80
N VAL A 344 11.37 1.59 25.44
CA VAL A 344 11.24 0.46 24.54
C VAL A 344 10.14 0.80 23.54
N TRP A 345 10.43 0.64 22.25
CA TRP A 345 9.45 0.92 21.21
C TRP A 345 9.65 0.01 19.99
N MET A 346 8.64 -0.04 19.14
CA MET A 346 8.64 -0.79 17.89
C MET A 346 8.65 0.16 16.69
N GLU A 347 9.47 -0.12 15.70
CA GLU A 347 9.52 0.58 14.42
C GLU A 347 9.11 -0.35 13.28
N PRO A 348 7.84 -0.32 12.83
CA PRO A 348 7.40 -1.15 11.74
C PRO A 348 8.01 -0.67 10.42
N LYS A 349 8.45 -1.63 9.59
CA LYS A 349 8.88 -1.38 8.22
C LYS A 349 7.69 -1.47 7.27
N VAL A 350 7.86 -1.02 6.02
CA VAL A 350 6.83 -1.16 4.98
C VAL A 350 6.45 -2.64 4.85
N PRO A 351 5.16 -3.00 4.91
CA PRO A 351 4.72 -4.38 4.84
C PRO A 351 4.78 -4.89 3.40
N GLU A 352 4.97 -6.19 3.26
CA GLU A 352 4.98 -6.87 1.96
C GLU A 352 3.81 -7.84 1.87
N ILE A 353 3.33 -8.13 0.65
CA ILE A 353 2.43 -9.25 0.41
C ILE A 353 3.24 -10.39 -0.22
N GLY A 354 3.27 -11.53 0.45
CA GLY A 354 3.91 -12.74 -0.03
C GLY A 354 3.21 -13.35 -1.26
N LYS A 355 3.86 -14.30 -1.91
CA LYS A 355 3.31 -14.99 -3.09
C LYS A 355 2.01 -15.76 -2.79
N ASP A 356 1.82 -16.17 -1.55
CA ASP A 356 0.62 -16.84 -1.05
C ASP A 356 -0.51 -15.86 -0.67
N GLY A 357 -0.27 -14.55 -0.80
CA GLY A 357 -1.21 -13.48 -0.47
C GLY A 357 -1.22 -13.09 1.01
N LYS A 358 -0.36 -13.66 1.85
CA LYS A 358 -0.21 -13.23 3.25
C LYS A 358 0.58 -11.95 3.37
N ILE A 359 0.30 -11.19 4.43
CA ILE A 359 1.06 -9.99 4.76
C ILE A 359 2.26 -10.37 5.62
N ILE A 360 3.44 -9.89 5.25
CA ILE A 360 4.69 -10.02 5.98
C ILE A 360 4.96 -8.68 6.65
N ILE A 361 4.96 -8.69 7.99
CA ILE A 361 5.31 -7.54 8.83
C ILE A 361 6.74 -7.72 9.29
N ARG A 362 7.58 -6.74 9.04
CA ARG A 362 8.91 -6.61 9.63
C ARG A 362 8.90 -5.41 10.56
N ALA A 363 9.49 -5.53 11.72
CA ALA A 363 9.61 -4.43 12.67
C ALA A 363 10.93 -4.54 13.43
N ASP A 364 11.53 -3.42 13.78
CA ASP A 364 12.64 -3.36 14.70
C ASP A 364 12.11 -3.08 16.11
N LEU A 365 12.39 -3.96 17.05
CA LEU A 365 12.21 -3.71 18.48
C LEU A 365 13.44 -2.98 18.98
N CYS A 366 13.28 -1.74 19.43
CA CYS A 366 14.32 -0.83 19.83
C CYS A 366 14.27 -0.57 21.33
N MET A 367 15.43 -0.39 21.96
CA MET A 367 15.51 -0.09 23.40
C MET A 367 16.66 0.88 23.68
N PHE A 368 16.35 1.93 24.48
CA PHE A 368 17.36 2.69 25.22
C PHE A 368 17.41 2.22 26.67
N ALA A 369 18.62 1.99 27.15
CA ALA A 369 18.89 1.57 28.52
C ALA A 369 20.10 2.35 29.11
N LYS A 370 20.42 2.11 30.37
CA LYS A 370 21.67 2.57 31.03
C LYS A 370 22.45 1.37 31.52
N ASP A 371 23.76 1.49 31.48
CA ASP A 371 24.66 0.56 32.17
C ASP A 371 24.75 0.85 33.68
N PRO A 372 25.44 0.00 34.49
CA PRO A 372 25.64 0.23 35.90
C PRO A 372 26.35 1.57 36.28
N ASP A 373 27.09 2.11 35.33
CA ASP A 373 27.77 3.41 35.49
C ASP A 373 26.85 4.60 35.10
N GLY A 374 25.62 4.31 34.63
CA GLY A 374 24.64 5.29 34.19
C GLY A 374 24.78 5.75 32.73
N ASN A 375 25.71 5.16 31.95
CA ASN A 375 25.90 5.54 30.56
C ASN A 375 24.77 4.99 29.67
N PRO A 376 24.24 5.79 28.72
CA PRO A 376 23.21 5.33 27.79
C PRO A 376 23.70 4.21 26.85
N LEU A 377 22.84 3.20 26.66
CA LEU A 377 23.02 2.07 25.75
C LEU A 377 21.86 2.01 24.77
N TYR A 378 22.08 1.43 23.58
CA TYR A 378 21.06 1.14 22.61
C TYR A 378 21.12 -0.31 22.14
N PHE A 379 19.96 -0.94 22.03
CA PHE A 379 19.78 -2.31 21.54
C PHE A 379 18.66 -2.35 20.51
N GLU A 380 18.81 -3.24 19.53
CA GLU A 380 17.84 -3.45 18.46
C GLU A 380 17.69 -4.94 18.15
N LYS A 381 16.47 -5.40 17.91
CA LYS A 381 16.14 -6.76 17.50
C LYS A 381 15.10 -6.73 16.38
N GLU A 382 15.38 -7.37 15.25
CA GLU A 382 14.41 -7.50 14.17
C GLU A 382 13.34 -8.56 14.52
N LEU A 383 12.09 -8.23 14.24
CA LEU A 383 10.93 -9.10 14.36
C LEU A 383 10.33 -9.31 12.98
N LEU A 384 9.86 -10.54 12.73
CA LEU A 384 9.15 -10.90 11.51
C LEU A 384 7.88 -11.66 11.90
N LYS A 385 6.74 -11.25 11.31
CA LYS A 385 5.45 -11.89 11.52
C LYS A 385 4.68 -12.00 10.21
N GLU A 386 4.10 -13.16 9.96
CA GLU A 386 3.18 -13.39 8.86
C GLU A 386 1.75 -13.39 9.39
N ILE A 387 0.85 -12.70 8.70
CA ILE A 387 -0.57 -12.64 9.03
C ILE A 387 -1.44 -12.86 7.79
N ALA A 388 -2.68 -13.30 8.03
CA ALA A 388 -3.67 -13.44 6.98
C ALA A 388 -4.02 -12.08 6.36
N SER A 389 -4.31 -12.08 5.07
CA SER A 389 -4.71 -10.90 4.30
C SER A 389 -6.10 -11.11 3.69
N PRO A 390 -6.92 -10.06 3.55
CA PRO A 390 -8.15 -10.13 2.76
C PRO A 390 -7.92 -10.54 1.29
N ALA A 391 -6.68 -10.43 0.80
CA ALA A 391 -6.26 -10.79 -0.55
C ALA A 391 -5.64 -12.19 -0.66
N GLU A 392 -5.67 -12.99 0.41
CA GLU A 392 -5.12 -14.36 0.41
C GLU A 392 -5.79 -15.23 -0.66
N GLY A 393 -4.99 -15.97 -1.43
CA GLY A 393 -5.46 -16.82 -2.53
C GLY A 393 -5.83 -16.08 -3.83
N LYS A 394 -5.69 -14.76 -3.88
CA LYS A 394 -5.89 -13.93 -5.08
C LYS A 394 -4.57 -13.72 -5.84
N GLN A 395 -4.69 -13.49 -7.15
CA GLN A 395 -3.52 -13.10 -7.96
C GLN A 395 -3.27 -11.60 -7.81
N ILE A 396 -2.31 -11.23 -6.97
CA ILE A 396 -1.95 -9.83 -6.71
C ILE A 396 -1.20 -9.29 -7.92
N ALA A 397 -1.68 -8.18 -8.47
CA ALA A 397 -0.98 -7.41 -9.51
C ALA A 397 0.00 -6.42 -8.88
N PHE A 398 -0.46 -5.65 -7.90
CA PHE A 398 0.34 -4.76 -7.06
C PHE A 398 -0.44 -4.41 -5.78
N TYR A 399 0.25 -3.77 -4.84
CA TYR A 399 -0.36 -3.31 -3.60
C TYR A 399 0.28 -1.99 -3.16
N ASN A 400 -0.47 -1.25 -2.34
CA ASN A 400 0.02 -0.05 -1.67
C ASN A 400 -0.38 -0.16 -0.21
N LEU A 401 0.56 -0.57 0.64
CA LEU A 401 0.33 -0.75 2.07
C LEU A 401 1.24 0.17 2.88
N CYS A 402 0.74 0.60 4.02
CA CYS A 402 1.51 1.32 5.02
C CYS A 402 1.32 0.67 6.39
N THR A 403 2.22 0.97 7.32
CA THR A 403 2.13 0.55 8.71
C THR A 403 2.19 1.73 9.65
N GLY A 404 1.59 1.56 10.82
CA GLY A 404 1.70 2.48 11.93
C GLY A 404 1.47 1.80 13.26
N ILE A 405 1.88 2.46 14.35
CA ILE A 405 1.68 1.98 15.71
C ILE A 405 0.49 2.72 16.31
N ARG A 406 -0.59 2.00 16.60
CA ARG A 406 -1.77 2.55 17.27
C ARG A 406 -1.57 2.68 18.78
N GLU A 407 -1.10 1.59 19.39
CA GLU A 407 -0.92 1.48 20.83
C GLU A 407 0.39 0.74 21.10
N GLU A 408 1.07 1.10 22.15
CA GLU A 408 2.32 0.49 22.54
C GLU A 408 2.49 0.61 24.05
N GLU A 409 2.67 -0.51 24.70
CA GLU A 409 2.88 -0.61 26.14
C GLU A 409 4.10 -1.50 26.40
N PHE A 410 4.93 -1.10 27.34
CA PHE A 410 6.02 -1.95 27.80
C PHE A 410 5.98 -2.09 29.33
N SER A 411 6.48 -3.20 29.81
CA SER A 411 6.59 -3.49 31.24
C SER A 411 7.86 -4.26 31.56
N PHE A 412 8.35 -4.08 32.77
CA PHE A 412 9.50 -4.79 33.30
C PHE A 412 9.08 -5.83 34.31
N GLY A 413 9.47 -7.09 34.07
CA GLY A 413 9.34 -8.20 35.01
C GLY A 413 10.48 -8.21 36.02
N LYS A 414 10.23 -8.93 37.14
CA LYS A 414 11.24 -9.17 38.19
C LYS A 414 12.27 -10.15 37.68
N GLU A 415 13.25 -10.06 37.06
CA GLU A 415 14.30 -11.01 36.61
C GLU A 415 15.03 -10.55 35.33
N GLY A 416 15.09 -9.23 35.08
CA GLY A 416 15.77 -8.73 33.88
C GLY A 416 15.06 -9.07 32.55
N ARG A 417 13.72 -9.30 32.60
CA ARG A 417 12.90 -9.51 31.42
C ARG A 417 12.03 -8.29 31.14
N ALA A 418 12.00 -7.89 29.89
CA ALA A 418 11.10 -6.86 29.41
C ALA A 418 10.03 -7.47 28.49
N GLU A 419 8.84 -6.90 28.53
CA GLU A 419 7.73 -7.29 27.67
C GLU A 419 7.21 -6.04 26.95
N ILE A 420 6.99 -6.14 25.65
CA ILE A 420 6.33 -5.12 24.85
C ILE A 420 5.07 -5.68 24.21
N SER A 421 4.01 -4.92 24.25
CA SER A 421 2.76 -5.16 23.51
C SER A 421 2.54 -3.99 22.58
N SER A 422 2.45 -4.25 21.28
CA SER A 422 2.26 -3.22 20.27
C SER A 422 1.12 -3.58 19.34
N SER A 423 0.20 -2.64 19.08
CA SER A 423 -0.87 -2.77 18.09
C SER A 423 -0.43 -2.12 16.79
N VAL A 424 -0.02 -2.95 15.82
CA VAL A 424 0.44 -2.52 14.49
C VAL A 424 -0.75 -2.46 13.54
N LEU A 425 -1.05 -1.29 13.01
CA LEU A 425 -2.00 -1.11 11.91
C LEU A 425 -1.28 -1.35 10.59
N ILE A 426 -1.90 -2.15 9.72
CA ILE A 426 -1.55 -2.28 8.31
C ILE A 426 -2.75 -1.78 7.53
N ASP A 427 -2.55 -0.75 6.72
CA ASP A 427 -3.63 -0.10 5.97
C ASP A 427 -3.24 0.13 4.51
N GLY A 428 -4.23 0.10 3.60
CA GLY A 428 -4.04 0.37 2.19
C GLY A 428 -4.91 -0.50 1.27
N THR A 429 -4.43 -0.77 0.06
CA THR A 429 -5.20 -1.51 -0.97
C THR A 429 -4.31 -2.50 -1.72
N ALA A 430 -4.82 -3.73 -1.91
CA ALA A 430 -4.27 -4.73 -2.81
C ALA A 430 -5.10 -4.79 -4.10
N PHE A 431 -4.44 -4.71 -5.25
CA PHE A 431 -5.05 -4.78 -6.57
C PHE A 431 -4.83 -6.15 -7.18
N CYS A 432 -5.92 -6.83 -7.52
CA CYS A 432 -5.90 -8.19 -8.04
C CYS A 432 -6.14 -8.21 -9.53
N SER A 433 -5.48 -9.14 -10.23
CA SER A 433 -5.66 -9.36 -11.66
C SER A 433 -6.45 -10.63 -11.95
N LEU A 434 -7.21 -10.57 -13.04
CA LEU A 434 -7.92 -11.71 -13.61
C LEU A 434 -7.57 -11.82 -15.09
N SER A 435 -7.37 -13.06 -15.56
CA SER A 435 -7.18 -13.34 -16.97
C SER A 435 -8.37 -14.10 -17.52
N THR A 436 -8.86 -13.69 -18.69
CA THR A 436 -9.93 -14.36 -19.41
C THR A 436 -9.63 -14.39 -20.91
N GLU A 437 -10.35 -15.18 -21.69
CA GLU A 437 -10.28 -15.19 -23.15
C GLU A 437 -11.40 -14.35 -23.74
N ALA A 438 -11.06 -13.50 -24.72
CA ALA A 438 -12.02 -12.68 -25.44
C ALA A 438 -11.82 -12.83 -26.95
N VAL A 439 -12.90 -12.71 -27.71
CA VAL A 439 -12.85 -12.70 -29.18
C VAL A 439 -12.30 -11.36 -29.66
N THR A 440 -11.19 -11.41 -30.41
CA THR A 440 -10.52 -10.23 -30.99
C THR A 440 -10.76 -10.11 -32.51
N ALA A 441 -11.04 -11.20 -33.18
CA ALA A 441 -11.43 -11.17 -34.59
C ALA A 441 -12.41 -12.30 -34.90
N CYS A 442 -13.27 -12.05 -35.89
CA CYS A 442 -14.18 -13.05 -36.42
C CYS A 442 -14.32 -12.85 -37.94
N SER A 443 -14.32 -13.95 -38.67
CA SER A 443 -14.68 -13.96 -40.06
C SER A 443 -15.64 -15.12 -40.40
N MET A 444 -16.49 -14.92 -41.35
CA MET A 444 -17.43 -15.93 -41.85
C MET A 444 -17.19 -16.20 -43.34
N ASP A 445 -17.23 -17.47 -43.72
CA ASP A 445 -17.15 -17.90 -45.14
C ASP A 445 -18.56 -17.98 -45.67
N PHE A 446 -19.02 -16.92 -46.37
CA PHE A 446 -20.36 -16.84 -46.92
C PHE A 446 -20.58 -17.79 -48.14
N GLU A 447 -19.51 -18.35 -48.73
CA GLU A 447 -19.63 -19.33 -49.80
C GLU A 447 -19.85 -20.74 -49.25
N LYS A 448 -19.39 -20.99 -48.01
CA LYS A 448 -19.55 -22.28 -47.35
C LYS A 448 -20.72 -22.24 -46.38
N LYS A 449 -21.93 -22.45 -46.89
CA LYS A 449 -23.08 -22.72 -46.02
C LYS A 449 -22.88 -24.03 -45.26
N THR A 450 -23.31 -24.03 -44.00
CA THR A 450 -23.43 -25.27 -43.25
C THR A 450 -24.36 -26.24 -43.98
N GLY A 451 -23.98 -27.52 -44.09
CA GLY A 451 -24.78 -28.54 -44.76
C GLY A 451 -26.19 -28.68 -44.17
N GLU A 452 -27.06 -29.43 -44.87
CA GLU A 452 -28.43 -29.68 -44.36
C GLU A 452 -28.37 -30.28 -42.94
N LYS A 453 -29.08 -29.64 -42.02
CA LYS A 453 -29.19 -30.13 -40.66
C LYS A 453 -30.16 -31.30 -40.61
N PRO A 454 -29.89 -32.37 -39.86
CA PRO A 454 -30.87 -33.38 -39.60
C PRO A 454 -32.09 -32.77 -38.91
N ALA A 455 -33.29 -33.27 -39.21
CA ALA A 455 -34.52 -32.75 -38.64
C ALA A 455 -34.59 -32.89 -37.13
N MET A 456 -33.84 -33.82 -36.56
CA MET A 456 -33.75 -34.04 -35.11
C MET A 456 -32.49 -34.86 -34.80
N VAL A 457 -31.80 -34.48 -33.71
CA VAL A 457 -30.67 -35.24 -33.16
C VAL A 457 -30.97 -35.52 -31.66
N LEU A 458 -30.78 -36.76 -31.26
CA LEU A 458 -30.80 -37.14 -29.84
C LEU A 458 -29.37 -37.22 -29.35
N PHE A 459 -29.01 -36.32 -28.44
CA PHE A 459 -27.70 -36.26 -27.83
C PHE A 459 -27.81 -36.72 -26.38
N PHE A 460 -26.90 -37.58 -25.94
CA PHE A 460 -26.82 -38.01 -24.55
C PHE A 460 -25.67 -37.28 -23.88
N GLY A 461 -26.01 -36.21 -23.14
CA GLY A 461 -25.02 -35.41 -22.41
C GLY A 461 -24.66 -36.04 -21.06
N GLU A 462 -23.42 -35.95 -20.74
CA GLU A 462 -22.92 -36.39 -19.41
C GLU A 462 -22.98 -35.24 -18.41
N LYS A 463 -23.00 -35.58 -17.12
CA LYS A 463 -22.93 -34.57 -16.04
C LYS A 463 -21.69 -33.71 -16.16
N GLY A 464 -21.87 -32.37 -16.11
CA GLY A 464 -20.80 -31.38 -16.22
C GLY A 464 -20.51 -30.87 -17.64
N GLU A 465 -21.18 -31.44 -18.69
CA GLU A 465 -21.08 -30.87 -20.03
C GLU A 465 -21.81 -29.53 -20.14
N ASN A 466 -21.19 -28.60 -20.89
CA ASN A 466 -21.72 -27.26 -21.11
C ASN A 466 -22.61 -27.25 -22.37
N LEU A 467 -23.83 -26.69 -22.26
CA LEU A 467 -24.78 -26.57 -23.37
C LEU A 467 -24.20 -25.73 -24.53
N TRP A 468 -23.34 -24.76 -24.24
CA TRP A 468 -22.63 -23.98 -25.27
C TRP A 468 -21.83 -24.86 -26.22
N ASP A 469 -21.07 -25.83 -25.70
CA ASP A 469 -20.24 -26.72 -26.50
C ASP A 469 -21.09 -27.64 -27.38
N ILE A 470 -22.23 -28.09 -26.84
CA ILE A 470 -23.22 -28.89 -27.58
C ILE A 470 -23.88 -28.03 -28.67
N ALA A 471 -24.31 -26.82 -28.36
CA ALA A 471 -24.90 -25.85 -29.25
C ALA A 471 -23.97 -25.53 -30.42
N LYS A 472 -22.68 -25.27 -30.11
CA LYS A 472 -21.65 -25.01 -31.11
C LYS A 472 -21.37 -26.19 -31.99
N LYS A 473 -21.32 -27.41 -31.46
CA LYS A 473 -21.11 -28.66 -32.21
C LYS A 473 -22.22 -28.93 -33.21
N TYR A 474 -23.47 -28.69 -32.82
CA TYR A 474 -24.64 -28.93 -33.66
C TYR A 474 -25.13 -27.68 -34.41
N ARG A 475 -24.46 -26.52 -34.16
CA ARG A 475 -24.75 -25.22 -34.78
C ARG A 475 -26.22 -24.77 -34.57
N VAL A 476 -26.70 -24.92 -33.38
CA VAL A 476 -28.00 -24.44 -32.92
C VAL A 476 -27.78 -23.46 -31.77
N SER A 477 -28.75 -22.58 -31.49
CA SER A 477 -28.60 -21.68 -30.36
C SER A 477 -28.79 -22.41 -29.06
N GLU A 478 -28.04 -22.03 -28.03
CA GLU A 478 -28.18 -22.57 -26.69
C GLU A 478 -29.59 -22.37 -26.14
N GLU A 479 -30.18 -21.17 -26.42
CA GLU A 479 -31.56 -20.86 -26.04
C GLU A 479 -32.57 -21.84 -26.65
N SER A 480 -32.35 -22.28 -27.90
CA SER A 480 -33.20 -23.30 -28.54
C SER A 480 -33.10 -24.62 -27.81
N ILE A 481 -31.88 -25.09 -27.54
CA ILE A 481 -31.67 -26.34 -26.77
C ILE A 481 -32.33 -26.26 -25.39
N MET A 482 -32.14 -25.18 -24.66
CA MET A 482 -32.73 -24.98 -23.33
C MET A 482 -34.26 -25.02 -23.38
N LYS A 483 -34.85 -24.32 -24.33
CA LYS A 483 -36.30 -24.24 -24.51
C LYS A 483 -36.93 -25.56 -24.89
N GLU A 484 -36.33 -26.30 -25.83
CA GLU A 484 -36.84 -27.58 -26.33
C GLU A 484 -36.77 -28.69 -25.28
N ASN A 485 -35.78 -28.60 -24.38
CA ASN A 485 -35.52 -29.62 -23.36
C ASN A 485 -35.96 -29.22 -21.94
N ASN A 486 -36.58 -28.04 -21.78
CA ASN A 486 -36.97 -27.47 -20.48
C ASN A 486 -35.78 -27.41 -19.49
N LEU A 487 -34.58 -27.06 -20.00
CA LEU A 487 -33.38 -26.89 -19.17
C LEU A 487 -33.31 -25.44 -18.64
N SER A 488 -32.89 -25.30 -17.39
CA SER A 488 -32.74 -23.99 -16.71
C SER A 488 -31.29 -23.63 -16.44
N GLU A 489 -30.35 -24.56 -16.59
CA GLU A 489 -28.93 -24.40 -16.33
C GLU A 489 -28.10 -24.63 -17.59
N GLU A 490 -27.01 -23.86 -17.74
CA GLU A 490 -26.06 -23.98 -18.87
C GLU A 490 -25.15 -25.20 -18.78
N ILE A 491 -25.03 -25.80 -17.59
CA ILE A 491 -24.22 -26.99 -17.32
C ILE A 491 -25.14 -28.13 -16.89
N LEU A 492 -24.99 -29.28 -17.50
CA LEU A 492 -25.78 -30.45 -17.16
C LEU A 492 -25.50 -30.94 -15.75
N SER A 493 -26.52 -30.93 -14.89
CA SER A 493 -26.41 -31.39 -13.49
C SER A 493 -26.36 -32.92 -13.38
N GLU A 494 -26.89 -33.62 -14.38
CA GLU A 494 -26.93 -35.10 -14.48
C GLU A 494 -26.88 -35.57 -15.95
N LYS A 495 -26.74 -36.90 -16.13
CA LYS A 495 -26.79 -37.48 -17.46
C LYS A 495 -28.19 -37.26 -18.07
N THR A 496 -28.27 -36.51 -19.14
CA THR A 496 -29.53 -36.04 -19.73
C THR A 496 -29.58 -36.33 -21.22
N MET A 497 -30.73 -36.83 -21.70
CA MET A 497 -30.99 -36.90 -23.13
C MET A 497 -31.49 -35.54 -23.64
N ILE A 498 -30.79 -34.95 -24.58
CA ILE A 498 -31.08 -33.64 -25.17
C ILE A 498 -31.59 -33.83 -26.58
N VAL A 499 -32.75 -33.26 -26.87
CA VAL A 499 -33.31 -33.14 -28.22
C VAL A 499 -32.78 -31.88 -28.86
N ILE A 500 -32.20 -31.98 -30.02
CA ILE A 500 -31.67 -30.88 -30.83
C ILE A 500 -32.40 -30.91 -32.16
N ALA A 501 -33.25 -29.90 -32.42
CA ALA A 501 -34.05 -29.81 -33.64
C ALA A 501 -33.73 -28.52 -34.44
#